data_198182c36fc1af9ad6660ee47f53c1c3
#
_entry.id   198182c36fc1af9ad6660ee47f53c1c3
#
_cell.length_a   1.000
_cell.length_b   1.000
_cell.length_c   1.000
_cell.angle_alpha   90.00
_cell.angle_beta   90.00
_cell.angle_gamma   90.00
#
_symmetry.space_group_name_H-M   'P 1'
#
loop_
_entity.id
_entity.type
_entity.pdbx_description
1 polymer ?
#
loop_
_entity_poly.entity_id
_entity_poly.type
_entity_poly.pdbx_seq_one_letter_code
_entity_poly.pdbx_strand_id
1 'polypeptide(L)'
;MEKVSFDIILNLKNNISGALDNVRKQFDAIDQAAVQASSSTNRFGNICGRLKMPDLNAFLGVAERLGGVLGNLSQGGMNFGQSMADLSSITGIAGDDLKALGENARKVGQDSGLGAGTAARAYAILASQIDVATIGMSGLNNLQEKSVTLAQASGMSIDAAATSLAGTINQFGLTANEAERVINVLAAGSKYGAAEIEELSQSFKVVGSAASAMGLTVEQSAGALEVLSKANLKGSEAGTALRNIILKLNTELGVDLSRTSLSTALDTLKPRLTDAAYLSKLFGMENIAAAQYLIQNSTAIEEMTRKVKIVRAHV
;
A
#
# COMPACT_ATOMS: atom_id res chain seq x y z
N MET A 1 30.76 -9.68 -23.11
CA MET A 1 29.78 -9.19 -22.13
C MET A 1 30.12 -7.83 -21.53
N GLU A 2 31.40 -7.44 -21.42
CA GLU A 2 31.78 -6.11 -20.86
C GLU A 2 31.41 -4.89 -21.75
N LYS A 3 31.37 -5.03 -23.06
CA LYS A 3 31.08 -3.89 -23.98
C LYS A 3 29.62 -3.44 -23.90
N VAL A 4 28.69 -4.35 -23.69
CA VAL A 4 27.25 -4.06 -23.60
C VAL A 4 26.92 -3.33 -22.28
N SER A 5 27.58 -3.70 -21.19
CA SER A 5 27.40 -3.03 -19.88
C SER A 5 27.94 -1.58 -19.91
N PHE A 6 29.02 -1.33 -20.61
CA PHE A 6 29.63 0.00 -20.72
C PHE A 6 28.76 0.94 -21.55
N ASP A 7 28.20 0.45 -22.67
CA ASP A 7 27.33 1.24 -23.55
C ASP A 7 25.99 1.58 -22.88
N ILE A 8 25.44 0.67 -22.04
CA ILE A 8 24.24 0.92 -21.24
C ILE A 8 24.55 2.00 -20.19
N ILE A 9 25.67 1.92 -19.50
CA ILE A 9 26.09 2.93 -18.49
C ILE A 9 26.37 4.29 -19.17
N LEU A 10 26.96 4.30 -20.34
CA LEU A 10 27.22 5.53 -21.07
C LEU A 10 25.93 6.19 -21.59
N ASN A 11 25.00 5.41 -22.12
CA ASN A 11 23.68 5.90 -22.54
C ASN A 11 22.83 6.38 -21.33
N LEU A 12 22.87 5.68 -20.22
CA LEU A 12 22.24 6.13 -18.98
C LEU A 12 22.84 7.47 -18.52
N LYS A 13 24.16 7.58 -18.52
CA LYS A 13 24.87 8.80 -18.12
C LYS A 13 24.58 9.98 -19.04
N ASN A 14 24.44 9.76 -20.33
CA ASN A 14 24.14 10.82 -21.33
C ASN A 14 22.65 11.24 -21.24
N ASN A 15 21.70 10.33 -21.00
CA ASN A 15 20.30 10.67 -20.84
C ASN A 15 20.02 11.35 -19.50
N ILE A 16 20.72 10.94 -18.43
CA ILE A 16 20.63 11.58 -17.13
C ILE A 16 21.27 12.97 -17.15
N SER A 17 22.40 13.16 -17.82
CA SER A 17 23.04 14.47 -17.92
C SER A 17 22.19 15.48 -18.69
N GLY A 18 21.51 15.08 -19.78
CA GLY A 18 20.59 15.96 -20.50
C GLY A 18 19.34 16.35 -19.70
N ALA A 19 18.79 15.42 -18.92
CA ALA A 19 17.69 15.70 -18.00
C ALA A 19 18.15 16.57 -16.82
N LEU A 20 19.32 16.31 -16.25
CA LEU A 20 19.94 17.11 -15.20
C LEU A 20 20.30 18.53 -15.69
N ASP A 21 20.78 18.70 -16.92
CA ASP A 21 21.06 20.02 -17.50
C ASP A 21 19.78 20.82 -17.73
N ASN A 22 18.68 20.19 -18.13
CA ASN A 22 17.39 20.86 -18.22
C ASN A 22 16.82 21.25 -16.84
N VAL A 23 16.95 20.38 -15.84
CA VAL A 23 16.56 20.68 -14.47
C VAL A 23 17.46 21.79 -13.92
N ARG A 24 18.76 21.75 -14.15
CA ARG A 24 19.71 22.79 -13.75
C ARG A 24 19.40 24.14 -14.38
N LYS A 25 19.10 24.17 -15.68
CA LYS A 25 18.67 25.41 -16.36
C LYS A 25 17.37 25.97 -15.81
N GLN A 26 16.43 25.11 -15.40
CA GLN A 26 15.20 25.54 -14.72
C GLN A 26 15.49 26.08 -13.33
N PHE A 27 16.42 25.46 -12.58
CA PHE A 27 16.86 25.99 -11.27
C PHE A 27 17.63 27.31 -11.42
N ASP A 28 18.53 27.43 -12.39
CA ASP A 28 19.24 28.68 -12.65
C ASP A 28 18.28 29.81 -13.06
N ALA A 29 17.21 29.50 -13.79
CA ALA A 29 16.17 30.45 -14.14
C ALA A 29 15.30 30.86 -12.91
N ILE A 30 15.04 29.92 -11.99
CA ILE A 30 14.32 30.17 -10.72
C ILE A 30 15.22 30.99 -9.78
N ASP A 31 16.51 30.66 -9.67
CA ASP A 31 17.46 31.43 -8.86
C ASP A 31 17.63 32.86 -9.40
N GLN A 32 17.72 33.03 -10.72
CA GLN A 32 17.75 34.37 -11.33
C GLN A 32 16.46 35.13 -11.12
N ALA A 33 15.30 34.46 -11.19
CA ALA A 33 14.01 35.08 -10.89
C ALA A 33 13.89 35.44 -9.39
N ALA A 34 14.39 34.58 -8.49
CA ALA A 34 14.43 34.85 -7.07
C ALA A 34 15.38 36.00 -6.69
N VAL A 35 16.56 36.07 -7.33
CA VAL A 35 17.51 37.20 -7.17
C VAL A 35 16.92 38.48 -7.74
N GLN A 36 16.22 38.46 -8.88
CA GLN A 36 15.51 39.61 -9.43
C GLN A 36 14.33 40.02 -8.55
N ALA A 37 13.57 39.07 -8.01
CA ALA A 37 12.49 39.34 -7.05
C ALA A 37 13.04 39.94 -5.76
N SER A 38 14.16 39.42 -5.24
CA SER A 38 14.84 39.96 -4.05
C SER A 38 15.40 41.37 -4.29
N SER A 39 15.98 41.63 -5.45
CA SER A 39 16.44 42.97 -5.81
C SER A 39 15.27 43.97 -6.06
N SER A 40 14.16 43.46 -6.61
CA SER A 40 12.92 44.23 -6.75
C SER A 40 12.25 44.48 -5.40
N THR A 41 12.30 43.56 -4.45
CA THR A 41 11.82 43.68 -3.09
C THR A 41 12.63 44.74 -2.32
N ASN A 42 13.95 44.80 -2.49
CA ASN A 42 14.79 45.85 -1.92
C ASN A 42 14.52 47.21 -2.54
N ARG A 43 14.27 47.28 -3.84
CA ARG A 43 13.82 48.53 -4.51
C ARG A 43 12.39 48.93 -4.08
N PHE A 44 11.49 47.94 -3.92
CA PHE A 44 10.13 48.18 -3.44
C PHE A 44 10.13 48.59 -1.96
N GLY A 45 10.97 47.97 -1.12
CA GLY A 45 11.13 48.39 0.28
C GLY A 45 11.62 49.84 0.42
N ASN A 46 12.53 50.28 -0.45
CA ASN A 46 13.00 51.65 -0.51
C ASN A 46 11.92 52.62 -1.04
N ILE A 47 11.02 52.20 -1.92
CA ILE A 47 9.89 52.95 -2.42
C ILE A 47 8.78 53.02 -1.34
N CYS A 48 8.46 51.90 -0.70
CA CYS A 48 7.48 51.83 0.39
C CYS A 48 7.91 52.59 1.63
N GLY A 49 9.20 52.61 1.96
CA GLY A 49 9.75 53.44 3.03
C GLY A 49 9.58 54.94 2.79
N ARG A 50 9.49 55.36 1.53
CA ARG A 50 9.18 56.76 1.13
C ARG A 50 7.69 57.08 1.11
N LEU A 51 6.80 56.08 0.98
CA LEU A 51 5.35 56.25 0.80
C LEU A 51 4.53 56.02 2.07
N LYS A 52 5.16 55.82 3.27
CA LYS A 52 4.44 55.59 4.54
C LYS A 52 3.22 54.66 4.40
N MET A 53 3.38 53.48 3.84
CA MET A 53 2.34 52.46 3.74
C MET A 53 2.24 51.60 5.02
N PRO A 54 1.05 51.38 5.59
CA PRO A 54 0.88 50.80 6.92
C PRO A 54 1.05 49.30 7.03
N ASP A 55 1.38 48.51 5.97
CA ASP A 55 1.27 47.05 6.04
C ASP A 55 2.41 46.27 5.33
N LEU A 56 3.67 46.60 5.69
CA LEU A 56 4.84 45.83 5.21
C LEU A 56 4.85 44.40 5.77
N ASN A 57 4.28 44.18 6.95
CA ASN A 57 4.22 42.86 7.57
C ASN A 57 3.27 41.88 6.87
N ALA A 58 2.17 42.37 6.27
CA ALA A 58 1.26 41.57 5.48
C ALA A 58 1.94 41.06 4.17
N PHE A 59 2.79 41.89 3.55
CA PHE A 59 3.52 41.55 2.35
C PHE A 59 4.65 40.55 2.63
N LEU A 60 5.40 40.68 3.76
CA LEU A 60 6.39 39.72 4.18
C LEU A 60 5.77 38.35 4.50
N GLY A 61 4.59 38.31 5.11
CA GLY A 61 3.84 37.08 5.35
C GLY A 61 3.38 36.38 4.07
N VAL A 62 3.09 37.11 2.98
CA VAL A 62 2.79 36.53 1.66
C VAL A 62 4.07 35.99 1.00
N ALA A 63 5.19 36.70 1.10
CA ALA A 63 6.48 36.26 0.55
C ALA A 63 7.00 35.00 1.24
N GLU A 64 6.85 34.87 2.56
CA GLU A 64 7.19 33.64 3.32
C GLU A 64 6.28 32.48 2.94
N ARG A 65 4.99 32.70 2.76
CA ARG A 65 4.05 31.67 2.28
C ARG A 65 4.36 31.20 0.86
N LEU A 66 4.72 32.11 -0.05
CA LEU A 66 5.15 31.78 -1.39
C LEU A 66 6.49 31.02 -1.41
N GLY A 67 7.44 31.38 -0.54
CA GLY A 67 8.70 30.67 -0.36
C GLY A 67 8.48 29.22 0.15
N GLY A 68 7.55 29.05 1.09
CA GLY A 68 7.16 27.72 1.58
C GLY A 68 6.47 26.87 0.50
N VAL A 69 5.61 27.46 -0.33
CA VAL A 69 4.94 26.77 -1.45
C VAL A 69 5.96 26.37 -2.53
N LEU A 70 6.91 27.25 -2.87
CA LEU A 70 7.97 26.93 -3.84
C LEU A 70 8.92 25.85 -3.32
N GLY A 71 9.25 25.88 -2.02
CA GLY A 71 10.03 24.83 -1.36
C GLY A 71 9.34 23.45 -1.42
N ASN A 72 8.06 23.42 -1.15
CA ASN A 72 7.26 22.18 -1.21
C ASN A 72 7.12 21.66 -2.65
N LEU A 73 6.98 22.54 -3.63
CA LEU A 73 6.92 22.17 -5.06
C LEU A 73 8.24 21.59 -5.57
N SER A 74 9.40 22.16 -5.13
CA SER A 74 10.72 21.63 -5.50
C SER A 74 10.98 20.27 -4.85
N GLN A 75 10.56 20.08 -3.59
CA GLN A 75 10.70 18.82 -2.89
C GLN A 75 9.80 17.72 -3.50
N GLY A 76 8.58 18.08 -3.88
CA GLY A 76 7.68 17.18 -4.62
C GLY A 76 8.26 16.74 -5.97
N GLY A 77 8.91 17.64 -6.69
CA GLY A 77 9.59 17.33 -7.97
C GLY A 77 10.82 16.43 -7.79
N MET A 78 11.62 16.65 -6.75
CA MET A 78 12.77 15.80 -6.42
C MET A 78 12.32 14.39 -6.00
N ASN A 79 11.28 14.30 -5.17
CA ASN A 79 10.72 13.01 -4.75
C ASN A 79 10.15 12.22 -5.94
N PHE A 80 9.51 12.89 -6.89
CA PHE A 80 9.03 12.24 -8.11
C PHE A 80 10.20 11.71 -8.97
N GLY A 81 11.22 12.54 -9.23
CA GLY A 81 12.38 12.14 -10.00
C GLY A 81 13.13 10.96 -9.37
N GLN A 82 13.32 10.99 -8.05
CA GLN A 82 13.95 9.90 -7.31
C GLN A 82 13.13 8.60 -7.40
N SER A 83 11.83 8.65 -7.18
CA SER A 83 10.96 7.47 -7.26
C SER A 83 10.94 6.85 -8.66
N MET A 84 10.98 7.67 -9.71
CA MET A 84 11.07 7.17 -11.09
C MET A 84 12.46 6.57 -11.42
N ALA A 85 13.53 7.12 -10.85
CA ALA A 85 14.88 6.56 -10.97
C ALA A 85 15.01 5.22 -10.23
N ASP A 86 14.43 5.12 -9.04
CA ASP A 86 14.38 3.88 -8.27
C ASP A 86 13.60 2.80 -9.03
N LEU A 87 12.43 3.15 -9.59
CA LEU A 87 11.64 2.25 -10.44
C LEU A 87 12.47 1.74 -11.64
N SER A 88 13.14 2.64 -12.36
CA SER A 88 14.00 2.28 -13.48
C SER A 88 15.14 1.36 -13.07
N SER A 89 15.77 1.62 -11.92
CA SER A 89 16.86 0.80 -11.39
C SER A 89 16.42 -0.62 -11.03
N ILE A 90 15.23 -0.76 -10.44
CA ILE A 90 14.69 -2.05 -9.99
C ILE A 90 14.23 -2.89 -11.17
N THR A 91 13.56 -2.26 -12.15
CA THR A 91 12.87 -2.97 -13.24
C THR A 91 13.63 -3.02 -14.55
N GLY A 92 14.60 -2.14 -14.74
CA GLY A 92 15.23 -1.91 -16.05
C GLY A 92 14.35 -1.15 -17.05
N ILE A 93 13.13 -0.73 -16.65
CA ILE A 93 12.24 0.07 -17.52
C ILE A 93 12.87 1.44 -17.77
N ALA A 94 12.93 1.84 -19.04
CA ALA A 94 13.54 3.09 -19.47
C ALA A 94 12.79 3.69 -20.68
N GLY A 95 13.22 4.87 -21.15
CA GLY A 95 12.70 5.48 -22.38
C GLY A 95 11.21 5.83 -22.29
N ASP A 96 10.46 5.50 -23.33
CA ASP A 96 9.04 5.87 -23.47
C ASP A 96 8.14 5.15 -22.44
N ASP A 97 8.46 3.92 -22.06
CA ASP A 97 7.73 3.17 -21.06
C ASP A 97 7.85 3.83 -19.67
N LEU A 98 9.06 4.23 -19.28
CA LEU A 98 9.28 4.95 -18.03
C LEU A 98 8.56 6.31 -18.03
N LYS A 99 8.57 6.99 -19.16
CA LYS A 99 7.85 8.25 -19.36
C LYS A 99 6.34 8.07 -19.20
N ALA A 100 5.77 7.02 -19.81
CA ALA A 100 4.34 6.70 -19.70
C ALA A 100 3.93 6.42 -18.25
N LEU A 101 4.74 5.65 -17.49
CA LEU A 101 4.53 5.44 -16.06
C LEU A 101 4.59 6.77 -15.27
N GLY A 102 5.54 7.64 -15.62
CA GLY A 102 5.65 8.95 -15.00
C GLY A 102 4.45 9.86 -15.28
N GLU A 103 3.91 9.81 -16.49
CA GLU A 103 2.68 10.55 -16.85
C GLU A 103 1.46 10.01 -16.08
N ASN A 104 1.33 8.69 -15.97
CA ASN A 104 0.27 8.08 -15.16
C ASN A 104 0.43 8.43 -13.68
N ALA A 105 1.63 8.40 -13.12
CA ALA A 105 1.86 8.79 -11.73
C ALA A 105 1.49 10.27 -11.47
N ARG A 106 1.75 11.17 -12.43
CA ARG A 106 1.31 12.57 -12.31
C ARG A 106 -0.21 12.70 -12.30
N LYS A 107 -0.88 11.97 -13.22
CA LYS A 107 -2.33 11.96 -13.29
C LYS A 107 -2.95 11.43 -12.00
N VAL A 108 -2.55 10.22 -11.58
CA VAL A 108 -3.06 9.59 -10.36
C VAL A 108 -2.75 10.41 -9.12
N GLY A 109 -1.54 10.99 -9.04
CA GLY A 109 -1.15 11.87 -7.93
C GLY A 109 -1.96 13.16 -7.87
N GLN A 110 -2.36 13.71 -9.02
CA GLN A 110 -3.24 14.88 -9.11
C GLN A 110 -4.68 14.51 -8.73
N ASP A 111 -5.22 13.44 -9.31
CA ASP A 111 -6.61 13.00 -9.09
C ASP A 111 -6.84 12.57 -7.63
N SER A 112 -5.85 11.96 -7.00
CA SER A 112 -5.90 11.54 -5.60
C SER A 112 -5.59 12.66 -4.59
N GLY A 113 -4.97 13.75 -5.02
CA GLY A 113 -4.45 14.79 -4.13
C GLY A 113 -3.20 14.41 -3.33
N LEU A 114 -2.65 13.21 -3.51
CA LEU A 114 -1.45 12.74 -2.80
C LEU A 114 -0.14 13.24 -3.42
N GLY A 115 -0.21 13.78 -4.64
CA GLY A 115 0.93 14.29 -5.39
C GLY A 115 1.67 13.21 -6.20
N ALA A 116 2.30 13.67 -7.29
CA ALA A 116 2.97 12.80 -8.27
C ALA A 116 4.13 11.98 -7.67
N GLY A 117 4.88 12.56 -6.74
CA GLY A 117 5.98 11.86 -6.05
C GLY A 117 5.50 10.66 -5.25
N THR A 118 4.40 10.81 -4.52
CA THR A 118 3.77 9.72 -3.77
C THR A 118 3.25 8.62 -4.70
N ALA A 119 2.57 9.00 -5.79
CA ALA A 119 2.08 8.05 -6.78
C ALA A 119 3.22 7.30 -7.49
N ALA A 120 4.34 7.98 -7.81
CA ALA A 120 5.53 7.36 -8.38
C ALA A 120 6.22 6.40 -7.40
N ARG A 121 6.22 6.73 -6.10
CA ARG A 121 6.80 5.88 -5.05
C ARG A 121 6.07 4.53 -4.94
N ALA A 122 4.76 4.51 -5.14
CA ALA A 122 4.00 3.26 -5.20
C ALA A 122 4.55 2.30 -6.26
N TYR A 123 4.92 2.78 -7.44
CA TYR A 123 5.54 1.95 -8.48
C TYR A 123 6.83 1.29 -8.02
N ALA A 124 7.75 2.05 -7.41
CA ALA A 124 9.02 1.52 -6.95
C ALA A 124 8.82 0.43 -5.88
N ILE A 125 7.89 0.63 -4.95
CA ILE A 125 7.57 -0.36 -3.91
C ILE A 125 6.95 -1.62 -4.51
N LEU A 126 5.97 -1.47 -5.39
CA LEU A 126 5.32 -2.59 -6.07
C LEU A 126 6.33 -3.40 -6.89
N ALA A 127 7.17 -2.72 -7.66
CA ALA A 127 8.21 -3.35 -8.48
C ALA A 127 9.28 -4.07 -7.66
N SER A 128 9.50 -3.68 -6.40
CA SER A 128 10.41 -4.41 -5.50
C SER A 128 9.82 -5.71 -4.94
N GLN A 129 8.50 -5.91 -5.03
CA GLN A 129 7.80 -7.04 -4.43
C GLN A 129 7.10 -7.95 -5.44
N ILE A 130 6.82 -7.45 -6.63
CA ILE A 130 6.11 -8.18 -7.69
C ILE A 130 6.96 -8.17 -8.95
N ASP A 131 7.05 -9.29 -9.61
CA ASP A 131 7.76 -9.40 -10.88
C ASP A 131 7.00 -8.66 -12.00
N VAL A 132 7.51 -7.49 -12.34
CA VAL A 132 6.93 -6.60 -13.37
C VAL A 132 6.92 -7.26 -14.75
N ALA A 133 7.88 -8.14 -15.05
CA ALA A 133 7.90 -8.87 -16.33
C ALA A 133 6.68 -9.79 -16.47
N THR A 134 6.22 -10.37 -15.36
CA THR A 134 5.03 -11.24 -15.34
C THR A 134 3.72 -10.47 -15.46
N ILE A 135 3.59 -9.32 -14.77
CA ILE A 135 2.32 -8.56 -14.75
C ILE A 135 2.20 -7.53 -15.86
N GLY A 136 3.31 -7.15 -16.48
CA GLY A 136 3.39 -6.10 -17.50
C GLY A 136 3.08 -4.70 -16.97
N MET A 137 3.17 -3.72 -17.88
CA MET A 137 2.91 -2.31 -17.58
C MET A 137 1.47 -2.06 -17.12
N SER A 138 0.50 -2.73 -17.74
CA SER A 138 -0.92 -2.61 -17.38
C SER A 138 -1.20 -3.12 -15.97
N GLY A 139 -0.62 -4.26 -15.59
CA GLY A 139 -0.74 -4.80 -14.25
C GLY A 139 -0.09 -3.88 -13.21
N LEU A 140 1.08 -3.33 -13.52
CA LEU A 140 1.77 -2.40 -12.63
C LEU A 140 0.98 -1.09 -12.43
N ASN A 141 0.37 -0.55 -13.49
CA ASN A 141 -0.52 0.62 -13.41
C ASN A 141 -1.74 0.33 -12.54
N ASN A 142 -2.39 -0.82 -12.74
CA ASN A 142 -3.55 -1.21 -11.92
C ASN A 142 -3.17 -1.32 -10.43
N LEU A 143 -2.07 -1.97 -10.11
CA LEU A 143 -1.61 -2.09 -8.72
C LEU A 143 -1.28 -0.74 -8.11
N GLN A 144 -0.68 0.16 -8.85
CA GLN A 144 -0.36 1.51 -8.39
C GLN A 144 -1.63 2.31 -8.07
N GLU A 145 -2.61 2.33 -8.96
CA GLU A 145 -3.89 3.01 -8.73
C GLU A 145 -4.62 2.44 -7.51
N LYS A 146 -4.65 1.11 -7.36
CA LYS A 146 -5.28 0.44 -6.22
C LYS A 146 -4.50 0.68 -4.91
N SER A 147 -3.18 0.80 -4.95
CA SER A 147 -2.38 1.18 -3.77
C SER A 147 -2.69 2.60 -3.31
N VAL A 148 -2.84 3.54 -4.25
CA VAL A 148 -3.24 4.93 -3.95
C VAL A 148 -4.66 4.95 -3.36
N THR A 149 -5.59 4.22 -3.94
CA THR A 149 -6.96 4.09 -3.42
C THR A 149 -6.97 3.52 -2.00
N LEU A 150 -6.17 2.47 -1.73
CA LEU A 150 -6.05 1.86 -0.41
C LEU A 150 -5.46 2.85 0.60
N ALA A 151 -4.42 3.60 0.24
CA ALA A 151 -3.81 4.63 1.09
C ALA A 151 -4.83 5.71 1.47
N GLN A 152 -5.62 6.19 0.50
CA GLN A 152 -6.67 7.18 0.76
C GLN A 152 -7.78 6.65 1.68
N ALA A 153 -8.25 5.42 1.42
CA ALA A 153 -9.34 4.81 2.17
C ALA A 153 -8.96 4.47 3.61
N SER A 154 -7.71 4.11 3.85
CA SER A 154 -7.22 3.65 5.16
C SER A 154 -6.51 4.72 5.98
N GLY A 155 -6.08 5.82 5.36
CA GLY A 155 -5.16 6.78 5.97
C GLY A 155 -3.72 6.27 6.14
N MET A 156 -3.40 5.08 5.62
CA MET A 156 -2.06 4.52 5.62
C MET A 156 -1.12 5.33 4.73
N SER A 157 0.19 5.26 4.99
CA SER A 157 1.17 5.76 4.04
C SER A 157 1.10 4.96 2.73
N ILE A 158 1.51 5.57 1.62
CA ILE A 158 1.56 4.88 0.33
C ILE A 158 2.50 3.65 0.38
N ASP A 159 3.56 3.72 1.16
CA ASP A 159 4.50 2.63 1.38
C ASP A 159 3.81 1.43 2.03
N ALA A 160 3.04 1.68 3.09
CA ALA A 160 2.30 0.65 3.79
C ALA A 160 1.18 0.07 2.91
N ALA A 161 0.45 0.91 2.18
CA ALA A 161 -0.64 0.47 1.30
C ALA A 161 -0.13 -0.37 0.13
N ALA A 162 0.93 0.06 -0.57
CA ALA A 162 1.53 -0.70 -1.67
C ALA A 162 2.12 -2.03 -1.18
N THR A 163 2.81 -2.01 -0.03
CA THR A 163 3.35 -3.23 0.59
C THR A 163 2.25 -4.20 1.01
N SER A 164 1.16 -3.71 1.59
CA SER A 164 0.01 -4.54 2.00
C SER A 164 -0.67 -5.18 0.81
N LEU A 165 -0.90 -4.41 -0.26
CA LEU A 165 -1.51 -4.91 -1.49
C LEU A 165 -0.64 -5.98 -2.15
N ALA A 166 0.63 -5.67 -2.41
CA ALA A 166 1.58 -6.59 -3.03
C ALA A 166 1.77 -7.85 -2.19
N GLY A 167 1.94 -7.68 -0.87
CA GLY A 167 2.09 -8.81 0.05
C GLY A 167 0.88 -9.73 0.06
N THR A 168 -0.34 -9.18 0.07
CA THR A 168 -1.57 -9.98 0.03
C THR A 168 -1.70 -10.73 -1.30
N ILE A 169 -1.44 -10.06 -2.43
CA ILE A 169 -1.45 -10.69 -3.76
C ILE A 169 -0.48 -11.87 -3.80
N ASN A 170 0.77 -11.66 -3.39
CA ASN A 170 1.79 -12.70 -3.41
C ASN A 170 1.46 -13.88 -2.48
N GLN A 171 0.96 -13.62 -1.27
CA GLN A 171 0.69 -14.68 -0.30
C GLN A 171 -0.52 -15.53 -0.64
N PHE A 172 -1.53 -14.95 -1.26
CA PHE A 172 -2.70 -15.70 -1.72
C PHE A 172 -2.56 -16.22 -3.15
N GLY A 173 -1.44 -15.96 -3.84
CA GLY A 173 -1.21 -16.37 -5.23
C GLY A 173 -2.17 -15.70 -6.20
N LEU A 174 -2.57 -14.46 -5.92
CA LEU A 174 -3.50 -13.69 -6.74
C LEU A 174 -2.78 -13.00 -7.90
N THR A 175 -3.53 -12.58 -8.89
CA THR A 175 -3.03 -11.80 -10.04
C THR A 175 -3.16 -10.30 -9.80
N ALA A 176 -2.43 -9.48 -10.56
CA ALA A 176 -2.57 -8.03 -10.52
C ALA A 176 -3.99 -7.55 -10.84
N ASN A 177 -4.76 -8.31 -11.63
CA ASN A 177 -6.15 -7.99 -11.95
C ASN A 177 -7.11 -8.17 -10.76
N GLU A 178 -6.67 -8.89 -9.72
CA GLU A 178 -7.43 -9.09 -8.49
C GLU A 178 -7.13 -8.04 -7.41
N ALA A 179 -6.31 -7.03 -7.73
CA ALA A 179 -5.96 -5.94 -6.81
C ALA A 179 -7.21 -5.25 -6.22
N GLU A 180 -8.20 -4.98 -7.05
CA GLU A 180 -9.47 -4.40 -6.59
C GLU A 180 -10.22 -5.31 -5.63
N ARG A 181 -10.20 -6.62 -5.87
CA ARG A 181 -10.76 -7.61 -4.95
C ARG A 181 -10.08 -7.54 -3.58
N VAL A 182 -8.75 -7.43 -3.55
CA VAL A 182 -7.98 -7.33 -2.31
C VAL A 182 -8.31 -6.07 -1.52
N ILE A 183 -8.32 -4.90 -2.17
CA ILE A 183 -8.63 -3.64 -1.47
C ILE A 183 -10.08 -3.63 -0.97
N ASN A 184 -11.01 -4.20 -1.73
CA ASN A 184 -12.41 -4.33 -1.31
C ASN A 184 -12.57 -5.25 -0.09
N VAL A 185 -11.82 -6.36 -0.03
CA VAL A 185 -11.79 -7.26 1.12
C VAL A 185 -11.28 -6.54 2.37
N LEU A 186 -10.17 -5.81 2.24
CA LEU A 186 -9.59 -5.04 3.35
C LEU A 186 -10.55 -3.94 3.85
N ALA A 187 -11.12 -3.17 2.93
CA ALA A 187 -12.07 -2.11 3.26
C ALA A 187 -13.37 -2.65 3.86
N ALA A 188 -13.90 -3.75 3.30
CA ALA A 188 -15.11 -4.38 3.82
C ALA A 188 -14.88 -5.04 5.20
N GLY A 189 -13.72 -5.66 5.40
CA GLY A 189 -13.31 -6.19 6.69
C GLY A 189 -13.36 -5.11 7.75
N SER A 190 -12.64 -4.02 7.56
CA SER A 190 -12.63 -2.88 8.48
C SER A 190 -14.02 -2.25 8.69
N LYS A 191 -14.87 -2.22 7.66
CA LYS A 191 -16.23 -1.68 7.77
C LYS A 191 -17.17 -2.53 8.61
N TYR A 192 -17.10 -3.85 8.49
CA TYR A 192 -18.06 -4.78 9.09
C TYR A 192 -17.50 -5.53 10.29
N GLY A 193 -16.19 -5.52 10.49
CA GLY A 193 -15.49 -6.14 11.59
C GLY A 193 -15.09 -5.16 12.68
N ALA A 194 -14.05 -5.50 13.41
CA ALA A 194 -13.46 -4.68 14.47
C ALA A 194 -11.96 -4.44 14.26
N ALA A 195 -11.36 -4.99 13.18
CA ALA A 195 -9.98 -4.73 12.79
C ALA A 195 -9.91 -3.54 11.83
N GLU A 196 -8.88 -2.71 11.98
CA GLU A 196 -8.54 -1.70 11.00
C GLU A 196 -7.86 -2.35 9.77
N ILE A 197 -7.84 -1.64 8.63
CA ILE A 197 -7.23 -2.14 7.39
C ILE A 197 -5.77 -2.55 7.62
N GLU A 198 -5.02 -1.78 8.40
CA GLU A 198 -3.63 -2.07 8.72
C GLU A 198 -3.49 -3.34 9.57
N GLU A 199 -4.35 -3.53 10.58
CA GLU A 199 -4.37 -4.73 11.43
C GLU A 199 -4.70 -5.98 10.60
N LEU A 200 -5.68 -5.87 9.69
CA LEU A 200 -6.05 -6.97 8.80
C LEU A 200 -4.91 -7.31 7.81
N SER A 201 -4.23 -6.30 7.28
CA SER A 201 -3.05 -6.47 6.43
C SER A 201 -1.89 -7.16 7.17
N GLN A 202 -1.66 -6.78 8.43
CA GLN A 202 -0.66 -7.45 9.29
C GLN A 202 -1.05 -8.91 9.56
N SER A 203 -2.33 -9.21 9.76
CA SER A 203 -2.82 -10.58 9.91
C SER A 203 -2.58 -11.39 8.63
N PHE A 204 -2.89 -10.84 7.45
CA PHE A 204 -2.65 -11.51 6.17
C PHE A 204 -1.17 -11.81 5.94
N LYS A 205 -0.29 -10.89 6.32
CA LYS A 205 1.17 -11.11 6.23
C LYS A 205 1.62 -12.37 6.97
N VAL A 206 0.91 -12.79 8.01
CA VAL A 206 1.25 -13.96 8.82
C VAL A 206 0.52 -15.23 8.36
N VAL A 207 -0.77 -15.12 8.02
CA VAL A 207 -1.61 -16.29 7.72
C VAL A 207 -1.74 -16.58 6.22
N GLY A 208 -1.54 -15.59 5.35
CA GLY A 208 -1.97 -15.64 3.96
C GLY A 208 -1.45 -16.85 3.18
N SER A 209 -0.15 -17.12 3.23
CA SER A 209 0.44 -18.27 2.53
C SER A 209 -0.10 -19.62 3.04
N ALA A 210 -0.28 -19.75 4.36
CA ALA A 210 -0.85 -20.96 4.94
C ALA A 210 -2.34 -21.11 4.59
N ALA A 211 -3.09 -20.01 4.65
CA ALA A 211 -4.49 -19.99 4.26
C ALA A 211 -4.67 -20.39 2.80
N SER A 212 -3.91 -19.78 1.89
CA SER A 212 -3.91 -20.11 0.46
C SER A 212 -3.55 -21.59 0.21
N ALA A 213 -2.49 -22.08 0.85
CA ALA A 213 -2.08 -23.48 0.72
C ALA A 213 -3.14 -24.47 1.24
N MET A 214 -3.93 -24.08 2.25
CA MET A 214 -5.05 -24.88 2.77
C MET A 214 -6.36 -24.68 2.01
N GLY A 215 -6.38 -23.88 0.94
CA GLY A 215 -7.54 -23.67 0.09
C GLY A 215 -8.50 -22.57 0.57
N LEU A 216 -8.13 -21.77 1.57
CA LEU A 216 -8.93 -20.63 1.98
C LEU A 216 -8.71 -19.45 1.02
N THR A 217 -9.80 -18.79 0.65
CA THR A 217 -9.74 -17.54 -0.11
C THR A 217 -9.39 -16.36 0.82
N VAL A 218 -9.02 -15.23 0.19
CA VAL A 218 -8.76 -13.99 0.93
C VAL A 218 -9.99 -13.52 1.73
N GLU A 219 -11.22 -13.70 1.17
CA GLU A 219 -12.47 -13.36 1.87
C GLU A 219 -12.76 -14.27 3.06
N GLN A 220 -12.51 -15.58 2.93
CA GLN A 220 -12.70 -16.52 4.03
C GLN A 220 -11.72 -16.24 5.16
N SER A 221 -10.48 -15.94 4.81
CA SER A 221 -9.46 -15.55 5.78
C SER A 221 -9.81 -14.24 6.48
N ALA A 222 -10.28 -13.23 5.73
CA ALA A 222 -10.77 -11.98 6.29
C ALA A 222 -11.94 -12.22 7.25
N GLY A 223 -12.92 -13.03 6.85
CA GLY A 223 -14.08 -13.35 7.67
C GLY A 223 -13.70 -13.97 9.03
N ALA A 224 -12.74 -14.90 9.05
CA ALA A 224 -12.24 -15.51 10.27
C ALA A 224 -11.46 -14.52 11.16
N LEU A 225 -10.61 -13.70 10.54
CA LEU A 225 -9.83 -12.65 11.23
C LEU A 225 -10.75 -11.60 11.85
N GLU A 226 -11.83 -11.22 11.16
CA GLU A 226 -12.80 -10.26 11.68
C GLU A 226 -13.64 -10.85 12.83
N VAL A 227 -13.86 -12.15 12.85
CA VAL A 227 -14.44 -12.80 14.03
C VAL A 227 -13.47 -12.74 15.21
N LEU A 228 -12.17 -13.00 15.01
CA LEU A 228 -11.14 -12.88 16.05
C LEU A 228 -10.99 -11.45 16.55
N SER A 229 -11.11 -10.46 15.66
CA SER A 229 -10.97 -9.05 16.02
C SER A 229 -12.04 -8.59 17.04
N LYS A 230 -13.21 -9.20 17.01
CA LYS A 230 -14.26 -8.96 18.02
C LYS A 230 -13.91 -9.47 19.42
N ALA A 231 -12.99 -10.44 19.50
CA ALA A 231 -12.38 -10.87 20.75
C ALA A 231 -11.12 -10.07 21.12
N ASN A 232 -10.88 -8.95 20.42
CA ASN A 232 -9.69 -8.11 20.55
C ASN A 232 -8.38 -8.83 20.17
N LEU A 233 -8.46 -9.91 19.38
CA LEU A 233 -7.31 -10.55 18.74
C LEU A 233 -7.16 -9.96 17.34
N LYS A 234 -6.10 -9.17 17.11
CA LYS A 234 -5.90 -8.38 15.91
C LYS A 234 -4.47 -8.44 15.39
N GLY A 235 -4.25 -7.98 14.17
CA GLY A 235 -2.91 -7.88 13.59
C GLY A 235 -2.18 -9.23 13.54
N SER A 236 -0.90 -9.22 13.82
CA SER A 236 -0.05 -10.41 13.75
C SER A 236 -0.46 -11.51 14.73
N GLU A 237 -1.08 -11.15 15.87
CA GLU A 237 -1.56 -12.12 16.86
C GLU A 237 -2.73 -12.94 16.27
N ALA A 238 -3.75 -12.29 15.72
CA ALA A 238 -4.87 -12.96 15.05
C ALA A 238 -4.38 -13.82 13.87
N GLY A 239 -3.45 -13.27 13.06
CA GLY A 239 -2.84 -13.99 11.95
C GLY A 239 -2.11 -15.27 12.40
N THR A 240 -1.36 -15.21 13.50
CA THR A 240 -0.65 -16.36 14.08
C THR A 240 -1.62 -17.40 14.60
N ALA A 241 -2.63 -16.98 15.36
CA ALA A 241 -3.65 -17.86 15.91
C ALA A 241 -4.41 -18.59 14.78
N LEU A 242 -4.90 -17.84 13.79
CA LEU A 242 -5.62 -18.43 12.65
C LEU A 242 -4.73 -19.41 11.86
N ARG A 243 -3.48 -19.02 11.57
CA ARG A 243 -2.52 -19.91 10.90
C ARG A 243 -2.35 -21.24 11.63
N ASN A 244 -2.12 -21.18 12.94
CA ASN A 244 -1.93 -22.38 13.74
C ASN A 244 -3.19 -23.25 13.77
N ILE A 245 -4.36 -22.64 13.89
CA ILE A 245 -5.66 -23.35 13.91
C ILE A 245 -5.90 -24.07 12.58
N ILE A 246 -5.77 -23.38 11.43
CA ILE A 246 -6.00 -24.02 10.12
C ILE A 246 -5.00 -25.13 9.82
N LEU A 247 -3.74 -24.95 10.20
CA LEU A 247 -2.72 -26.00 10.04
C LEU A 247 -3.06 -27.22 10.92
N LYS A 248 -3.48 -27.01 12.17
CA LYS A 248 -3.86 -28.11 13.06
C LYS A 248 -5.15 -28.82 12.64
N LEU A 249 -6.13 -28.11 12.11
CA LEU A 249 -7.32 -28.73 11.49
C LEU A 249 -6.91 -29.67 10.34
N ASN A 250 -5.96 -29.29 9.54
CA ASN A 250 -5.48 -30.12 8.44
C ASN A 250 -4.61 -31.30 8.96
N THR A 251 -3.58 -31.02 9.76
CA THR A 251 -2.57 -32.04 10.15
C THR A 251 -3.08 -33.03 11.17
N GLU A 252 -3.88 -32.62 12.13
CA GLU A 252 -4.35 -33.44 13.24
C GLU A 252 -5.72 -34.07 13.01
N LEU A 253 -6.59 -33.37 12.25
CA LEU A 253 -7.96 -33.84 11.99
C LEU A 253 -8.19 -34.25 10.53
N GLY A 254 -7.20 -34.07 9.65
CA GLY A 254 -7.31 -34.41 8.23
C GLY A 254 -8.34 -33.56 7.47
N VAL A 255 -8.66 -32.37 7.97
CA VAL A 255 -9.65 -31.50 7.34
C VAL A 255 -9.07 -30.86 6.08
N ASP A 256 -9.69 -31.10 4.93
CA ASP A 256 -9.38 -30.40 3.67
C ASP A 256 -10.25 -29.16 3.54
N LEU A 257 -9.66 -27.99 3.85
CA LEU A 257 -10.35 -26.71 3.80
C LEU A 257 -10.63 -26.19 2.39
N SER A 258 -10.09 -26.87 1.36
CA SER A 258 -10.46 -26.59 -0.04
C SER A 258 -11.86 -27.17 -0.37
N ARG A 259 -12.30 -28.17 0.37
CA ARG A 259 -13.57 -28.88 0.19
C ARG A 259 -14.58 -28.63 1.30
N THR A 260 -14.09 -28.34 2.49
CA THR A 260 -14.91 -28.11 3.69
C THR A 260 -14.69 -26.68 4.16
N SER A 261 -15.76 -25.90 4.37
CA SER A 261 -15.59 -24.54 4.89
C SER A 261 -14.95 -24.55 6.29
N LEU A 262 -14.20 -23.50 6.61
CA LEU A 262 -13.61 -23.34 7.95
C LEU A 262 -14.70 -23.35 9.04
N SER A 263 -15.84 -22.72 8.78
CA SER A 263 -17.01 -22.73 9.67
C SER A 263 -17.49 -24.15 9.94
N THR A 264 -17.72 -24.95 8.91
CA THR A 264 -18.16 -26.34 9.04
C THR A 264 -17.13 -27.18 9.79
N ALA A 265 -15.84 -27.01 9.50
CA ALA A 265 -14.76 -27.73 10.20
C ALA A 265 -14.78 -27.41 11.71
N LEU A 266 -14.91 -26.14 12.07
CA LEU A 266 -14.98 -25.70 13.46
C LEU A 266 -16.27 -26.15 14.16
N ASP A 267 -17.38 -26.25 13.43
CA ASP A 267 -18.67 -26.74 13.99
C ASP A 267 -18.57 -28.18 14.49
N THR A 268 -17.75 -29.03 13.88
CA THR A 268 -17.50 -30.40 14.35
C THR A 268 -16.89 -30.45 15.75
N LEU A 269 -16.21 -29.37 16.15
CA LEU A 269 -15.56 -29.25 17.46
C LEU A 269 -16.45 -28.63 18.55
N LYS A 270 -17.65 -28.13 18.22
CA LYS A 270 -18.58 -27.56 19.21
C LYS A 270 -18.88 -28.49 20.39
N PRO A 271 -19.09 -29.82 20.22
CA PRO A 271 -19.27 -30.73 21.35
C PRO A 271 -18.06 -30.81 22.30
N ARG A 272 -16.88 -30.40 21.84
CA ARG A 272 -15.64 -30.38 22.63
C ARG A 272 -15.27 -28.99 23.17
N LEU A 273 -16.14 -28.00 23.01
CA LEU A 273 -15.83 -26.61 23.35
C LEU A 273 -15.43 -26.41 24.82
N THR A 274 -16.02 -27.19 25.72
CA THR A 274 -15.69 -27.17 27.16
C THR A 274 -14.57 -28.08 27.59
N ASP A 275 -14.04 -28.92 26.67
CA ASP A 275 -12.92 -29.82 26.91
C ASP A 275 -11.58 -29.10 26.65
N ALA A 276 -11.18 -28.30 27.63
CA ALA A 276 -9.96 -27.52 27.54
C ALA A 276 -8.69 -28.40 27.37
N ALA A 277 -8.68 -29.61 27.93
CA ALA A 277 -7.56 -30.54 27.77
C ALA A 277 -7.42 -31.03 26.32
N TYR A 278 -8.55 -31.36 25.69
CA TYR A 278 -8.57 -31.73 24.28
C TYR A 278 -8.15 -30.56 23.38
N LEU A 279 -8.73 -29.39 23.58
CA LEU A 279 -8.44 -28.20 22.74
C LEU A 279 -7.00 -27.71 22.92
N SER A 280 -6.44 -27.78 24.14
CA SER A 280 -5.03 -27.42 24.36
C SER A 280 -4.06 -28.43 23.71
N LYS A 281 -4.42 -29.71 23.72
CA LYS A 281 -3.63 -30.73 23.01
C LYS A 281 -3.68 -30.55 21.49
N LEU A 282 -4.87 -30.15 20.96
CA LEU A 282 -5.08 -29.98 19.53
C LEU A 282 -4.41 -28.70 19.01
N PHE A 283 -4.66 -27.55 19.65
CA PHE A 283 -4.28 -26.24 19.13
C PHE A 283 -3.07 -25.58 19.83
N GLY A 284 -2.63 -26.15 20.96
CA GLY A 284 -1.65 -25.53 21.84
C GLY A 284 -2.28 -24.59 22.86
N MET A 285 -1.64 -24.42 24.01
CA MET A 285 -2.13 -23.56 25.08
C MET A 285 -2.28 -22.11 24.64
N GLU A 286 -1.38 -21.64 23.79
CA GLU A 286 -1.33 -20.27 23.27
C GLU A 286 -2.48 -19.93 22.33
N ASN A 287 -3.06 -20.93 21.66
CA ASN A 287 -4.13 -20.72 20.70
C ASN A 287 -5.52 -21.11 21.22
N ILE A 288 -5.61 -21.64 22.46
CA ILE A 288 -6.87 -22.20 22.99
C ILE A 288 -7.99 -21.16 23.01
N ALA A 289 -7.71 -19.95 23.45
CA ALA A 289 -8.71 -18.87 23.52
C ALA A 289 -9.22 -18.49 22.12
N ALA A 290 -8.34 -18.33 21.16
CA ALA A 290 -8.69 -18.04 19.77
C ALA A 290 -9.49 -19.18 19.14
N ALA A 291 -9.09 -20.45 19.37
CA ALA A 291 -9.79 -21.61 18.87
C ALA A 291 -11.19 -21.74 19.47
N GLN A 292 -11.33 -21.59 20.79
CA GLN A 292 -12.63 -21.61 21.46
C GLN A 292 -13.56 -20.51 20.90
N TYR A 293 -13.02 -19.31 20.72
CA TYR A 293 -13.81 -18.19 20.20
C TYR A 293 -14.27 -18.44 18.77
N LEU A 294 -13.40 -18.95 17.87
CA LEU A 294 -13.77 -19.32 16.51
C LEU A 294 -14.77 -20.48 16.46
N ILE A 295 -14.60 -21.52 17.29
CA ILE A 295 -15.54 -22.65 17.37
C ILE A 295 -16.92 -22.16 17.83
N GLN A 296 -16.97 -21.33 18.87
CA GLN A 296 -18.22 -20.76 19.39
C GLN A 296 -18.94 -19.90 18.35
N ASN A 297 -18.17 -19.14 17.56
CA ASN A 297 -18.66 -18.17 16.58
C ASN A 297 -18.50 -18.63 15.12
N SER A 298 -18.43 -19.94 14.86
CA SER A 298 -18.18 -20.50 13.54
C SER A 298 -19.15 -19.99 12.46
N THR A 299 -20.45 -19.88 12.78
CA THR A 299 -21.47 -19.32 11.87
C THR A 299 -21.20 -17.85 11.51
N ALA A 300 -20.63 -17.08 12.42
CA ALA A 300 -20.28 -15.69 12.17
C ALA A 300 -19.15 -15.57 11.14
N ILE A 301 -18.29 -16.58 10.97
CA ILE A 301 -17.25 -16.61 9.95
C ILE A 301 -17.86 -16.56 8.55
N GLU A 302 -18.90 -17.37 8.30
CA GLU A 302 -19.59 -17.37 7.01
C GLU A 302 -20.33 -16.06 6.74
N GLU A 303 -20.99 -15.53 7.78
CA GLU A 303 -21.67 -14.24 7.68
C GLU A 303 -20.69 -13.11 7.32
N MET A 304 -19.54 -13.04 8.00
CA MET A 304 -18.50 -12.05 7.71
C MET A 304 -17.89 -12.27 6.33
N THR A 305 -17.60 -13.51 5.97
CA THR A 305 -17.11 -13.85 4.62
C THR A 305 -18.08 -13.36 3.54
N ARG A 306 -19.38 -13.55 3.75
CA ARG A 306 -20.41 -13.06 2.83
C ARG A 306 -20.46 -11.55 2.77
N LYS A 307 -20.39 -10.85 3.91
CA LYS A 307 -20.37 -9.38 3.98
C LYS A 307 -19.18 -8.81 3.22
N VAL A 308 -18.00 -9.40 3.41
CA VAL A 308 -16.77 -9.02 2.72
C VAL A 308 -16.87 -9.24 1.20
N LYS A 309 -17.56 -10.29 0.74
CA LYS A 309 -17.80 -10.54 -0.70
C LYS A 309 -18.78 -9.56 -1.37
N ILE A 310 -19.81 -9.12 -0.65
CA ILE A 310 -20.92 -8.32 -1.21
C ILE A 310 -20.49 -6.90 -1.61
N VAL A 311 -19.47 -6.33 -0.98
CA VAL A 311 -18.98 -4.98 -1.31
C VAL A 311 -18.50 -4.87 -2.76
N ARG A 312 -18.20 -6.00 -3.40
CA ARG A 312 -17.85 -6.07 -4.83
C ARG A 312 -18.96 -5.62 -5.80
N ALA A 313 -20.20 -5.48 -5.34
CA ALA A 313 -21.37 -5.22 -6.21
C ALA A 313 -21.80 -3.75 -6.25
N HIS A 314 -21.16 -2.83 -5.48
CA HIS A 314 -21.68 -1.48 -5.27
C HIS A 314 -20.61 -0.37 -5.30
N VAL A 315 -19.44 -0.61 -5.92
CA VAL A 315 -18.43 0.44 -6.17
C VAL A 315 -18.24 0.65 -7.67
#